data_ce40d7fb514775e913a201fbd72b28b4
#
_entry.id   ce40d7fb514775e913a201fbd72b28b4
#
_cell.length_a   1.000
_cell.length_b   1.000
_cell.length_c   1.000
_cell.angle_alpha   90.00
_cell.angle_beta   90.00
_cell.angle_gamma   90.00
#
_symmetry.space_group_name_H-M   'P 1'
#
loop_
_entity.id
_entity.type
_entity.pdbx_description
1 polymer ?
#
loop_
_entity_poly.entity_id
_entity_poly.type
_entity_poly.pdbx_seq_one_letter_code
_entity_poly.pdbx_strand_id
1 'polypeptide(L)'
;MDFSSPIFWVALLQIIWIDLLLSGDNAIVIALACRSLPENRRKVGIWLGASAAVGLRILFALAVSYLLGVPLLKVVGALLLFWIAIKLVLDEGGEGHHVEGADSLWKAVRTIAIADAVMSLDNVVAIAAAARGHAELFIFGLLLTIPLIVFGSQIILKLISRFPILIWFGAALLGWIAGEMLVSDKFALEAMQSFSPGLVEEVADPEDPVGLKPAALPHYLAAVIGAIFVVGFGLITKNRRSAAAVGSH
;
A
#
# COMPACT_ATOMS: atom_id res chain seq x y z
N MET A 1 30.12 -6.12 9.02
CA MET A 1 29.04 -6.40 10.00
C MET A 1 29.54 -7.38 11.04
N ASP A 2 29.35 -7.07 12.30
CA ASP A 2 29.69 -7.99 13.39
C ASP A 2 28.40 -8.69 13.87
N PHE A 3 28.16 -9.90 13.35
CA PHE A 3 27.01 -10.73 13.72
C PHE A 3 27.03 -11.19 15.17
N SER A 4 28.16 -11.02 15.88
CA SER A 4 28.29 -11.31 17.30
C SER A 4 27.83 -10.15 18.19
N SER A 5 27.64 -8.96 17.60
CA SER A 5 27.21 -7.77 18.33
C SER A 5 25.72 -7.80 18.67
N PRO A 6 25.32 -7.63 19.93
CA PRO A 6 23.91 -7.47 20.30
C PRO A 6 23.21 -6.31 19.57
N ILE A 7 23.97 -5.26 19.24
CA ILE A 7 23.45 -4.07 18.53
C ILE A 7 22.93 -4.43 17.13
N PHE A 8 23.62 -5.36 16.44
CA PHE A 8 23.17 -5.85 15.12
C PHE A 8 21.78 -6.50 15.23
N TRP A 9 21.58 -7.38 16.18
CA TRP A 9 20.31 -8.11 16.34
C TRP A 9 19.17 -7.19 16.76
N VAL A 10 19.45 -6.21 17.63
CA VAL A 10 18.46 -5.21 18.02
C VAL A 10 18.03 -4.36 16.82
N ALA A 11 18.98 -3.86 16.02
CA ALA A 11 18.67 -3.08 14.82
C ALA A 11 17.91 -3.92 13.77
N LEU A 12 18.31 -5.17 13.57
CA LEU A 12 17.62 -6.09 12.68
C LEU A 12 16.17 -6.33 13.12
N LEU A 13 15.96 -6.60 14.41
CA LEU A 13 14.61 -6.78 14.95
C LEU A 13 13.79 -5.48 14.85
N GLN A 14 14.39 -4.32 15.03
CA GLN A 14 13.72 -3.04 14.83
C GLN A 14 13.26 -2.88 13.37
N ILE A 15 14.12 -3.18 12.39
CA ILE A 15 13.77 -3.10 10.96
C ILE A 15 12.61 -4.04 10.66
N ILE A 16 12.70 -5.32 11.07
CA ILE A 16 11.64 -6.30 10.85
C ILE A 16 10.33 -5.85 11.50
N TRP A 17 10.39 -5.33 12.73
CA TRP A 17 9.22 -4.87 13.45
C TRP A 17 8.57 -3.65 12.81
N ILE A 18 9.38 -2.64 12.43
CA ILE A 18 8.91 -1.44 11.74
C ILE A 18 8.30 -1.84 10.39
N ASP A 19 9.00 -2.65 9.59
CA ASP A 19 8.47 -3.10 8.29
C ASP A 19 7.17 -3.90 8.45
N LEU A 20 7.07 -4.77 9.45
CA LEU A 20 5.85 -5.53 9.70
C LEU A 20 4.68 -4.63 10.12
N LEU A 21 4.93 -3.62 10.96
CA LEU A 21 3.90 -2.65 11.36
C LEU A 21 3.44 -1.77 10.19
N LEU A 22 4.39 -1.32 9.37
CA LEU A 22 4.11 -0.46 8.21
C LEU A 22 3.62 -1.24 6.99
N SER A 23 3.78 -2.56 6.96
CA SER A 23 3.39 -3.44 5.84
C SER A 23 2.18 -4.33 6.15
N GLY A 24 1.54 -4.14 7.29
CA GLY A 24 0.35 -4.91 7.65
C GLY A 24 -0.80 -4.75 6.65
N ASP A 25 -0.97 -3.58 6.10
CA ASP A 25 -1.89 -3.23 5.01
C ASP A 25 -1.48 -3.85 3.67
N ASN A 26 -0.19 -3.97 3.37
CA ASN A 26 0.31 -4.63 2.17
C ASN A 26 -0.10 -6.10 2.10
N ALA A 27 -0.15 -6.79 3.23
CA ALA A 27 -0.63 -8.17 3.29
C ALA A 27 -2.10 -8.29 2.87
N ILE A 28 -2.92 -7.27 3.16
CA ILE A 28 -4.31 -7.17 2.72
C ILE A 28 -4.37 -6.97 1.20
N VAL A 29 -3.57 -6.06 0.67
CA VAL A 29 -3.49 -5.80 -0.79
C VAL A 29 -3.07 -7.05 -1.56
N ILE A 30 -2.03 -7.75 -1.08
CA ILE A 30 -1.56 -9.01 -1.67
C ILE A 30 -2.68 -10.06 -1.66
N ALA A 31 -3.37 -10.23 -0.53
CA ALA A 31 -4.48 -11.16 -0.42
C ALA A 31 -5.62 -10.82 -1.38
N LEU A 32 -6.02 -9.55 -1.44
CA LEU A 32 -7.07 -9.07 -2.33
C LEU A 32 -6.71 -9.24 -3.81
N ALA A 33 -5.48 -8.91 -4.19
CA ALA A 33 -5.01 -9.06 -5.58
C ALA A 33 -4.91 -10.53 -6.01
N CYS A 34 -4.55 -11.44 -5.09
CA CYS A 34 -4.41 -12.86 -5.39
C CYS A 34 -5.70 -13.68 -5.23
N ARG A 35 -6.79 -13.10 -4.69
CA ARG A 35 -8.02 -13.87 -4.42
C ARG A 35 -8.69 -14.41 -5.69
N SER A 36 -8.62 -13.66 -6.80
CA SER A 36 -9.16 -14.06 -8.11
C SER A 36 -8.33 -15.11 -8.83
N LEU A 37 -7.12 -15.42 -8.34
CA LEU A 37 -6.28 -16.45 -8.90
C LEU A 37 -6.82 -17.85 -8.58
N PRO A 38 -6.66 -18.83 -9.51
CA PRO A 38 -6.89 -20.23 -9.23
C PRO A 38 -6.06 -20.70 -8.03
N GLU A 39 -6.59 -21.64 -7.24
CA GLU A 39 -5.95 -22.07 -5.98
C GLU A 39 -4.50 -22.54 -6.13
N ASN A 40 -4.21 -23.26 -7.21
CA ASN A 40 -2.86 -23.73 -7.53
C ASN A 40 -1.86 -22.60 -7.83
N ARG A 41 -2.33 -21.39 -8.20
CA ARG A 41 -1.50 -20.22 -8.51
C ARG A 41 -1.48 -19.17 -7.42
N ARG A 42 -2.37 -19.21 -6.44
CA ARG A 42 -2.45 -18.23 -5.34
C ARG A 42 -1.15 -18.13 -4.57
N LYS A 43 -0.56 -19.29 -4.19
CA LYS A 43 0.73 -19.31 -3.48
C LYS A 43 1.83 -18.67 -4.30
N VAL A 44 1.92 -19.00 -5.58
CA VAL A 44 2.92 -18.43 -6.49
C VAL A 44 2.72 -16.92 -6.64
N GLY A 45 1.47 -16.48 -6.81
CA GLY A 45 1.12 -15.06 -6.89
C GLY A 45 1.52 -14.26 -5.65
N ILE A 46 1.26 -14.82 -4.46
CA ILE A 46 1.63 -14.21 -3.18
C ILE A 46 3.16 -14.10 -3.06
N TRP A 47 3.90 -15.18 -3.36
CA TRP A 47 5.36 -15.17 -3.28
C TRP A 47 5.99 -14.19 -4.29
N LEU A 48 5.54 -14.22 -5.54
CA LEU A 48 6.04 -13.30 -6.57
C LEU A 48 5.67 -11.86 -6.26
N GLY A 49 4.44 -11.62 -5.80
CA GLY A 49 3.97 -10.30 -5.41
C GLY A 49 4.75 -9.73 -4.23
N ALA A 50 4.91 -10.50 -3.16
CA ALA A 50 5.70 -10.09 -1.99
C ALA A 50 7.18 -9.84 -2.34
N SER A 51 7.77 -10.71 -3.18
CA SER A 51 9.16 -10.53 -3.62
C SER A 51 9.32 -9.29 -4.51
N ALA A 52 8.38 -9.02 -5.41
CA ALA A 52 8.40 -7.81 -6.24
C ALA A 52 8.22 -6.55 -5.38
N ALA A 53 7.30 -6.57 -4.41
CA ALA A 53 7.08 -5.50 -3.46
C ALA A 53 8.36 -5.16 -2.68
N VAL A 54 8.96 -6.15 -2.03
CA VAL A 54 10.21 -5.96 -1.27
C VAL A 54 11.35 -5.52 -2.17
N GLY A 55 11.46 -6.06 -3.38
CA GLY A 55 12.48 -5.63 -4.35
C GLY A 55 12.34 -4.16 -4.74
N LEU A 56 11.11 -3.69 -5.00
CA LEU A 56 10.83 -2.28 -5.27
C LEU A 56 11.12 -1.39 -4.05
N ARG A 57 10.79 -1.84 -2.85
CA ARG A 57 11.08 -1.13 -1.60
C ARG A 57 12.58 -0.94 -1.39
N ILE A 58 13.40 -1.96 -1.68
CA ILE A 58 14.85 -1.84 -1.66
C ILE A 58 15.33 -0.79 -2.67
N LEU A 59 14.80 -0.82 -3.91
CA LEU A 59 15.14 0.17 -4.93
C LEU A 59 14.74 1.60 -4.50
N PHE A 60 13.56 1.76 -3.93
CA PHE A 60 13.09 3.06 -3.45
C PHE A 60 13.91 3.58 -2.27
N ALA A 61 14.34 2.69 -1.36
CA ALA A 61 15.21 3.07 -0.28
C ALA A 61 16.56 3.64 -0.78
N LEU A 62 17.11 3.05 -1.83
CA LEU A 62 18.33 3.55 -2.45
C LEU A 62 18.12 4.88 -3.19
N ALA A 63 16.89 5.17 -3.61
CA ALA A 63 16.51 6.37 -4.36
C ALA A 63 15.69 7.38 -3.55
N VAL A 64 15.50 7.16 -2.25
CA VAL A 64 14.54 7.90 -1.42
C VAL A 64 14.78 9.41 -1.45
N SER A 65 16.04 9.84 -1.34
CA SER A 65 16.41 11.27 -1.34
C SER A 65 16.01 12.00 -2.62
N TYR A 66 15.95 11.29 -3.75
CA TYR A 66 15.48 11.84 -5.02
C TYR A 66 13.96 11.80 -5.13
N LEU A 67 13.33 10.74 -4.65
CA LEU A 67 11.89 10.51 -4.77
C LEU A 67 11.07 11.50 -3.93
N LEU A 68 11.50 11.77 -2.69
CA LEU A 68 10.81 12.69 -1.79
C LEU A 68 10.79 14.14 -2.31
N GLY A 69 11.76 14.51 -3.15
CA GLY A 69 11.82 15.84 -3.78
C GLY A 69 10.89 16.03 -4.98
N VAL A 70 10.29 14.98 -5.52
CA VAL A 70 9.44 15.05 -6.72
C VAL A 70 8.04 15.54 -6.37
N PRO A 71 7.61 16.72 -6.82
CA PRO A 71 6.26 17.22 -6.57
C PRO A 71 5.22 16.35 -7.26
N LEU A 72 4.02 16.27 -6.70
CA LEU A 72 2.89 15.48 -7.19
C LEU A 72 3.09 13.96 -7.22
N LEU A 73 4.23 13.45 -6.74
CA LEU A 73 4.49 12.01 -6.71
C LEU A 73 3.47 11.26 -5.83
N LYS A 74 3.19 11.79 -4.64
CA LYS A 74 2.18 11.25 -3.73
C LYS A 74 0.75 11.40 -4.28
N VAL A 75 0.47 12.50 -5.00
CA VAL A 75 -0.84 12.68 -5.68
C VAL A 75 -1.06 11.60 -6.74
N VAL A 76 -0.09 11.38 -7.62
CA VAL A 76 -0.18 10.32 -8.64
C VAL A 76 -0.35 8.94 -7.97
N GLY A 77 0.42 8.68 -6.91
CA GLY A 77 0.30 7.48 -6.12
C GLY A 77 -1.09 7.29 -5.53
N ALA A 78 -1.65 8.32 -4.90
CA ALA A 78 -3.00 8.30 -4.33
C ALA A 78 -4.07 7.99 -5.38
N LEU A 79 -3.98 8.59 -6.57
CA LEU A 79 -4.90 8.30 -7.68
C LEU A 79 -4.79 6.83 -8.14
N LEU A 80 -3.58 6.28 -8.20
CA LEU A 80 -3.36 4.87 -8.50
C LEU A 80 -3.95 3.96 -7.42
N LEU A 81 -3.81 4.31 -6.13
CA LEU A 81 -4.41 3.54 -5.03
C LEU A 81 -5.94 3.60 -5.08
N PHE A 82 -6.55 4.74 -5.36
CA PHE A 82 -8.00 4.84 -5.57
C PHE A 82 -8.45 3.92 -6.71
N TRP A 83 -7.74 3.95 -7.84
CA TRP A 83 -8.05 3.07 -8.97
C TRP A 83 -7.94 1.59 -8.60
N ILE A 84 -6.88 1.18 -7.88
CA ILE A 84 -6.68 -0.20 -7.42
C ILE A 84 -7.80 -0.58 -6.45
N ALA A 85 -8.11 0.25 -5.47
CA ALA A 85 -9.14 0.00 -4.46
C ALA A 85 -10.52 -0.23 -5.09
N ILE A 86 -10.91 0.65 -6.02
CA ILE A 86 -12.17 0.51 -6.77
C ILE A 86 -12.18 -0.77 -7.59
N LYS A 87 -11.09 -1.06 -8.31
CA LYS A 87 -10.98 -2.26 -9.12
C LYS A 87 -11.10 -3.53 -8.27
N LEU A 88 -10.46 -3.57 -7.11
CA LEU A 88 -10.54 -4.72 -6.20
C LEU A 88 -11.97 -4.96 -5.71
N VAL A 89 -12.77 -3.94 -5.46
CA VAL A 89 -14.19 -4.09 -5.10
C VAL A 89 -15.03 -4.58 -6.29
N LEU A 90 -14.78 -4.03 -7.48
CA LEU A 90 -15.57 -4.35 -8.66
C LEU A 90 -15.31 -5.74 -9.23
N ASP A 91 -14.12 -6.29 -8.99
CA ASP A 91 -13.78 -7.68 -9.38
C ASP A 91 -14.48 -8.74 -8.50
N GLU A 92 -15.26 -8.33 -7.49
CA GLU A 92 -16.08 -9.23 -6.66
C GLU A 92 -17.25 -9.90 -7.43
N GLY A 93 -17.67 -9.35 -8.56
CA GLY A 93 -18.82 -9.82 -9.34
C GLY A 93 -18.48 -10.52 -10.67
N GLY A 94 -17.23 -10.79 -10.95
CA GLY A 94 -16.79 -11.31 -12.25
C GLY A 94 -16.92 -12.83 -12.40
N GLU A 95 -18.12 -13.37 -12.50
CA GLU A 95 -18.37 -14.60 -13.27
C GLU A 95 -18.12 -14.26 -14.76
N GLY A 96 -17.13 -14.91 -15.38
CA GLY A 96 -17.18 -15.12 -16.80
C GLY A 96 -16.13 -14.52 -17.72
N HIS A 97 -14.97 -14.08 -17.27
CA HIS A 97 -13.83 -13.98 -18.19
C HIS A 97 -12.79 -15.05 -17.85
N HIS A 98 -12.77 -16.12 -18.67
CA HIS A 98 -11.64 -17.01 -18.79
C HIS A 98 -10.42 -16.22 -19.30
N VAL A 99 -9.80 -15.45 -18.41
CA VAL A 99 -8.47 -14.88 -18.64
C VAL A 99 -7.51 -16.05 -18.50
N GLU A 100 -6.75 -16.35 -19.54
CA GLU A 100 -5.73 -17.40 -19.51
C GLU A 100 -4.86 -17.22 -18.26
N GLY A 101 -4.63 -18.33 -17.54
CA GLY A 101 -4.15 -18.27 -16.14
C GLY A 101 -2.77 -17.61 -15.96
N ALA A 102 -1.99 -17.39 -17.03
CA ALA A 102 -0.74 -16.64 -17.00
C ALA A 102 -0.99 -15.13 -16.88
N ASP A 103 -1.94 -14.58 -17.63
CA ASP A 103 -2.25 -13.14 -17.62
C ASP A 103 -2.84 -12.71 -16.28
N SER A 104 -3.62 -13.55 -15.61
CA SER A 104 -4.17 -13.26 -14.30
C SER A 104 -3.08 -13.20 -13.20
N LEU A 105 -2.04 -14.06 -13.29
CA LEU A 105 -0.92 -14.05 -12.34
C LEU A 105 -0.11 -12.75 -12.44
N TRP A 106 0.30 -12.38 -13.66
CA TRP A 106 1.04 -11.13 -13.88
C TRP A 106 0.23 -9.89 -13.54
N LYS A 107 -1.08 -9.93 -13.79
CA LYS A 107 -2.00 -8.87 -13.39
C LYS A 107 -2.03 -8.69 -11.88
N ALA A 108 -2.08 -9.79 -11.12
CA ALA A 108 -2.01 -9.74 -9.66
C ALA A 108 -0.65 -9.20 -9.17
N VAL A 109 0.46 -9.74 -9.67
CA VAL A 109 1.82 -9.30 -9.31
C VAL A 109 2.02 -7.82 -9.61
N ARG A 110 1.59 -7.35 -10.79
CA ARG A 110 1.68 -5.93 -11.16
C ARG A 110 0.83 -5.05 -10.24
N THR A 111 -0.38 -5.49 -9.88
CA THR A 111 -1.24 -4.73 -8.95
C THR A 111 -0.59 -4.60 -7.58
N ILE A 112 -0.01 -5.70 -7.06
CA ILE A 112 0.73 -5.70 -5.79
C ILE A 112 1.93 -4.77 -5.88
N ALA A 113 2.75 -4.90 -6.92
CA ALA A 113 3.95 -4.09 -7.10
C ALA A 113 3.64 -2.59 -7.17
N ILE A 114 2.61 -2.18 -7.91
CA ILE A 114 2.19 -0.78 -8.01
C ILE A 114 1.66 -0.27 -6.66
N ALA A 115 0.81 -1.04 -5.99
CA ALA A 115 0.27 -0.64 -4.69
C ALA A 115 1.38 -0.49 -3.65
N ASP A 116 2.26 -1.50 -3.53
CA ASP A 116 3.39 -1.44 -2.59
C ASP A 116 4.36 -0.29 -2.93
N ALA A 117 4.65 -0.07 -4.21
CA ALA A 117 5.50 1.04 -4.65
C ALA A 117 4.99 2.39 -4.14
N VAL A 118 3.69 2.61 -4.23
CA VAL A 118 3.04 3.84 -3.78
C VAL A 118 3.04 3.96 -2.25
N MET A 119 2.65 2.89 -1.56
CA MET A 119 2.55 2.86 -0.09
C MET A 119 3.93 2.88 0.58
N SER A 120 4.97 2.39 -0.11
CA SER A 120 6.33 2.33 0.41
C SER A 120 7.07 3.68 0.40
N LEU A 121 6.56 4.70 -0.29
CA LEU A 121 7.25 6.00 -0.36
C LEU A 121 7.51 6.63 1.02
N ASP A 122 6.53 6.54 1.92
CA ASP A 122 6.66 7.05 3.28
C ASP A 122 7.38 6.04 4.21
N ASN A 123 7.14 4.73 4.00
CA ASN A 123 7.69 3.67 4.84
C ASN A 123 9.21 3.52 4.69
N VAL A 124 9.73 3.78 3.48
CA VAL A 124 11.16 3.62 3.17
C VAL A 124 12.03 4.54 4.01
N VAL A 125 11.58 5.76 4.29
CA VAL A 125 12.33 6.73 5.14
C VAL A 125 12.48 6.18 6.56
N ALA A 126 11.38 5.71 7.17
CA ALA A 126 11.40 5.18 8.53
C ALA A 126 12.31 3.94 8.66
N ILE A 127 12.27 3.04 7.66
CA ILE A 127 13.10 1.83 7.66
C ILE A 127 14.57 2.16 7.39
N ALA A 128 14.85 3.11 6.49
CA ALA A 128 16.20 3.58 6.20
C ALA A 128 16.86 4.22 7.44
N ALA A 129 16.11 5.05 8.17
CA ALA A 129 16.56 5.62 9.45
C ALA A 129 16.86 4.53 10.49
N ALA A 130 16.03 3.49 10.60
CA ALA A 130 16.27 2.36 11.50
C ALA A 130 17.53 1.56 11.15
N ALA A 131 17.91 1.51 9.88
CA ALA A 131 19.12 0.85 9.40
C ALA A 131 20.41 1.62 9.74
N ARG A 132 20.31 2.86 10.22
CA ARG A 132 21.44 3.69 10.65
C ARG A 132 22.58 3.78 9.63
N GLY A 133 22.25 3.89 8.35
CA GLY A 133 23.24 3.95 7.26
C GLY A 133 23.86 2.60 6.85
N HIS A 134 23.42 1.48 7.40
CA HIS A 134 23.88 0.15 7.02
C HIS A 134 22.94 -0.48 5.97
N ALA A 135 23.22 -0.24 4.69
CA ALA A 135 22.40 -0.74 3.58
C ALA A 135 22.22 -2.26 3.61
N GLU A 136 23.24 -3.00 4.02
CA GLU A 136 23.17 -4.47 4.11
C GLU A 136 22.18 -4.92 5.20
N LEU A 137 22.13 -4.22 6.34
CA LEU A 137 21.20 -4.52 7.42
C LEU A 137 19.75 -4.25 6.98
N PHE A 138 19.55 -3.15 6.25
CA PHE A 138 18.27 -2.80 5.63
C PHE A 138 17.81 -3.89 4.65
N ILE A 139 18.64 -4.25 3.67
CA ILE A 139 18.32 -5.28 2.66
C ILE A 139 18.02 -6.62 3.33
N PHE A 140 18.87 -7.03 4.27
CA PHE A 140 18.70 -8.30 4.98
C PHE A 140 17.40 -8.32 5.81
N GLY A 141 17.11 -7.22 6.52
CA GLY A 141 15.86 -7.06 7.28
C GLY A 141 14.62 -7.21 6.39
N LEU A 142 14.59 -6.49 5.26
CA LEU A 142 13.47 -6.56 4.32
C LEU A 142 13.31 -7.95 3.68
N LEU A 143 14.40 -8.63 3.36
CA LEU A 143 14.32 -10.00 2.82
C LEU A 143 13.71 -10.98 3.83
N LEU A 144 13.99 -10.79 5.13
CA LEU A 144 13.40 -11.62 6.19
C LEU A 144 11.90 -11.36 6.40
N THR A 145 11.39 -10.22 6.01
CA THR A 145 9.95 -9.94 6.12
C THR A 145 9.11 -10.60 5.02
N ILE A 146 9.70 -11.02 3.88
CA ILE A 146 8.96 -11.70 2.80
C ILE A 146 8.18 -12.92 3.32
N PRO A 147 8.78 -13.89 4.04
CA PRO A 147 8.03 -15.01 4.59
C PRO A 147 6.89 -14.60 5.52
N LEU A 148 7.10 -13.55 6.32
CA LEU A 148 6.08 -13.03 7.26
C LEU A 148 4.90 -12.42 6.50
N ILE A 149 5.17 -11.61 5.47
CA ILE A 149 4.15 -11.01 4.60
C ILE A 149 3.38 -12.10 3.85
N VAL A 150 4.09 -13.10 3.32
CA VAL A 150 3.47 -14.24 2.61
C VAL A 150 2.55 -15.02 3.55
N PHE A 151 2.99 -15.30 4.77
CA PHE A 151 2.18 -16.01 5.77
C PHE A 151 0.95 -15.19 6.18
N GLY A 152 1.14 -13.90 6.48
CA GLY A 152 0.06 -12.97 6.80
C GLY A 152 -0.98 -12.88 5.67
N SER A 153 -0.53 -12.72 4.42
CA SER A 153 -1.42 -12.66 3.24
C SER A 153 -2.23 -13.95 3.04
N GLN A 154 -1.66 -15.12 3.33
CA GLN A 154 -2.39 -16.39 3.26
C GLN A 154 -3.48 -16.50 4.33
N ILE A 155 -3.22 -16.01 5.55
CA ILE A 155 -4.23 -15.95 6.61
C ILE A 155 -5.36 -15.01 6.19
N ILE A 156 -5.02 -13.81 5.73
CA ILE A 156 -6.00 -12.81 5.27
C ILE A 156 -6.83 -13.36 4.12
N LEU A 157 -6.21 -14.05 3.16
CA LEU A 157 -6.92 -14.66 2.04
C LEU A 157 -7.94 -15.71 2.50
N LYS A 158 -7.59 -16.56 3.48
CA LYS A 158 -8.53 -17.50 4.09
C LYS A 158 -9.67 -16.78 4.81
N LEU A 159 -9.36 -15.66 5.46
CA LEU A 159 -10.35 -14.88 6.19
C LEU A 159 -11.32 -14.18 5.21
N ILE A 160 -10.83 -13.62 4.12
CA ILE A 160 -11.62 -13.02 3.04
C ILE A 160 -12.56 -14.06 2.40
N SER A 161 -12.07 -15.28 2.16
CA SER A 161 -12.91 -16.35 1.59
C SER A 161 -14.06 -16.76 2.52
N ARG A 162 -13.88 -16.60 3.85
CA ARG A 162 -14.91 -16.90 4.85
C ARG A 162 -15.83 -15.70 5.13
N PHE A 163 -15.28 -14.49 5.04
CA PHE A 163 -15.97 -13.23 5.34
C PHE A 163 -15.76 -12.22 4.21
N PRO A 164 -16.57 -12.28 3.12
CA PRO A 164 -16.42 -11.40 1.95
C PRO A 164 -16.49 -9.90 2.28
N ILE A 165 -17.14 -9.52 3.38
CA ILE A 165 -17.19 -8.13 3.86
C ILE A 165 -15.79 -7.51 4.06
N LEU A 166 -14.77 -8.34 4.31
CA LEU A 166 -13.39 -7.89 4.45
C LEU A 166 -12.79 -7.29 3.17
N ILE A 167 -13.38 -7.59 2.02
CA ILE A 167 -12.98 -6.96 0.74
C ILE A 167 -13.31 -5.48 0.77
N TRP A 168 -14.51 -5.15 1.25
CA TRP A 168 -14.95 -3.76 1.41
C TRP A 168 -14.14 -3.02 2.45
N PHE A 169 -13.81 -3.71 3.55
CA PHE A 169 -12.93 -3.15 4.58
C PHE A 169 -11.53 -2.86 4.02
N GLY A 170 -10.92 -3.81 3.29
CA GLY A 170 -9.61 -3.61 2.66
C GLY A 170 -9.63 -2.50 1.61
N ALA A 171 -10.69 -2.40 0.81
CA ALA A 171 -10.83 -1.31 -0.16
C ALA A 171 -11.03 0.05 0.53
N ALA A 172 -11.79 0.10 1.62
CA ALA A 172 -11.93 1.30 2.44
C ALA A 172 -10.59 1.74 3.05
N LEU A 173 -9.78 0.78 3.51
CA LEU A 173 -8.43 1.04 4.02
C LEU A 173 -7.52 1.63 2.93
N LEU A 174 -7.55 1.08 1.72
CA LEU A 174 -6.80 1.66 0.59
C LEU A 174 -7.29 3.07 0.24
N GLY A 175 -8.59 3.31 0.31
CA GLY A 175 -9.17 4.64 0.13
C GLY A 175 -8.72 5.62 1.21
N TRP A 176 -8.62 5.15 2.46
CA TRP A 176 -8.09 5.91 3.60
C TRP A 176 -6.66 6.35 3.33
N ILE A 177 -5.77 5.40 3.00
CA ILE A 177 -4.35 5.67 2.71
C ILE A 177 -4.21 6.62 1.51
N ALA A 178 -4.98 6.40 0.46
CA ALA A 178 -4.98 7.30 -0.71
C ALA A 178 -5.39 8.73 -0.35
N GLY A 179 -6.37 8.89 0.54
CA GLY A 179 -6.80 10.19 1.06
C GLY A 179 -5.68 10.89 1.84
N GLU A 180 -4.99 10.19 2.73
CA GLU A 180 -3.84 10.71 3.49
C GLU A 180 -2.71 11.14 2.56
N MET A 181 -2.40 10.34 1.53
CA MET A 181 -1.35 10.66 0.56
C MET A 181 -1.64 11.94 -0.23
N LEU A 182 -2.91 12.19 -0.60
CA LEU A 182 -3.28 13.40 -1.33
C LEU A 182 -2.90 14.68 -0.59
N VAL A 183 -3.15 14.73 0.73
CA VAL A 183 -2.88 15.92 1.54
C VAL A 183 -1.47 15.98 2.07
N SER A 184 -0.72 14.87 1.98
CA SER A 184 0.69 14.77 2.39
C SER A 184 1.66 15.04 1.24
N ASP A 185 1.18 15.34 0.03
CA ASP A 185 2.04 15.75 -1.08
C ASP A 185 2.57 17.17 -0.85
N LYS A 186 3.81 17.42 -1.25
CA LYS A 186 4.46 18.73 -1.12
C LYS A 186 3.60 19.86 -1.70
N PHE A 187 3.04 19.66 -2.89
CA PHE A 187 2.18 20.65 -3.54
C PHE A 187 0.92 20.94 -2.72
N ALA A 188 0.28 19.91 -2.15
CA ALA A 188 -0.89 20.07 -1.31
C ALA A 188 -0.56 20.78 0.01
N LEU A 189 0.58 20.44 0.63
CA LEU A 189 1.06 21.07 1.85
C LEU A 189 1.35 22.56 1.66
N GLU A 190 2.06 22.94 0.59
CA GLU A 190 2.34 24.33 0.24
C GLU A 190 1.04 25.11 -0.03
N ALA A 191 0.09 24.51 -0.73
CA ALA A 191 -1.23 25.12 -0.98
C ALA A 191 -2.03 25.32 0.32
N MET A 192 -2.05 24.32 1.21
CA MET A 192 -2.70 24.41 2.52
C MET A 192 -2.04 25.48 3.40
N GLN A 193 -0.70 25.55 3.43
CA GLN A 193 0.03 26.54 4.19
C GLN A 193 -0.27 27.97 3.70
N SER A 194 -0.36 28.17 2.39
CA SER A 194 -0.71 29.47 1.80
C SER A 194 -2.15 29.90 2.10
N PHE A 195 -3.08 28.95 2.17
CA PHE A 195 -4.48 29.22 2.49
C PHE A 195 -4.69 29.48 3.98
N SER A 196 -4.13 28.65 4.85
CA SER A 196 -4.17 28.82 6.30
C SER A 196 -3.01 28.04 6.96
N PRO A 197 -2.10 28.73 7.66
CA PRO A 197 -0.96 28.08 8.32
C PRO A 197 -1.37 27.00 9.34
N GLY A 198 -2.56 27.12 9.94
CA GLY A 198 -3.07 26.13 10.90
C GLY A 198 -3.49 24.78 10.30
N LEU A 199 -3.46 24.63 8.97
CA LEU A 199 -3.72 23.36 8.28
C LEU A 199 -2.48 22.47 8.14
N VAL A 200 -1.31 23.00 8.43
CA VAL A 200 -0.02 22.30 8.36
C VAL A 200 0.75 22.47 9.66
N GLU A 201 1.60 21.51 9.96
CA GLU A 201 2.52 21.53 11.08
C GLU A 201 3.96 21.42 10.55
N GLU A 202 4.89 22.17 11.14
CA GLU A 202 6.30 22.05 10.82
C GLU A 202 6.88 20.76 11.42
N VAL A 203 7.68 20.06 10.64
CA VAL A 203 8.38 18.85 11.07
C VAL A 203 9.85 19.19 11.23
N ALA A 204 10.35 19.05 12.44
CA ALA A 204 11.77 19.22 12.75
C ALA A 204 12.55 17.91 12.45
N ASP A 205 12.39 17.36 11.26
CA ASP A 205 13.11 16.16 10.82
C ASP A 205 14.13 16.55 9.75
N PRO A 206 15.44 16.41 10.02
CA PRO A 206 16.50 16.73 9.06
C PRO A 206 16.45 15.88 7.79
N GLU A 207 15.77 14.71 7.83
CA GLU A 207 15.66 13.79 6.70
C GLU A 207 14.41 14.05 5.86
N ASP A 208 13.46 14.88 6.34
CA ASP A 208 12.27 15.27 5.57
C ASP A 208 12.55 16.55 4.75
N PRO A 209 12.71 16.42 3.42
CA PRO A 209 13.02 17.56 2.55
C PRO A 209 11.85 18.55 2.43
N VAL A 210 10.66 18.20 2.88
CA VAL A 210 9.46 19.06 2.82
C VAL A 210 9.33 19.91 4.07
N GLY A 211 9.74 19.40 5.23
CA GLY A 211 9.65 20.07 6.51
C GLY A 211 8.23 20.40 6.99
N LEU A 212 7.21 19.87 6.32
CA LEU A 212 5.81 20.11 6.58
C LEU A 212 5.01 18.80 6.58
N LYS A 213 4.03 18.71 7.47
CA LYS A 213 3.00 17.66 7.46
C LYS A 213 1.60 18.25 7.59
N PRO A 214 0.55 17.58 7.14
CA PRO A 214 -0.81 18.04 7.36
C PRO A 214 -1.13 18.02 8.87
N ALA A 215 -1.83 19.03 9.37
CA ALA A 215 -2.39 19.00 10.71
C ALA A 215 -3.41 17.85 10.86
N ALA A 216 -3.70 17.45 12.09
CA ALA A 216 -4.55 16.27 12.35
C ALA A 216 -5.92 16.35 11.66
N LEU A 217 -6.55 17.53 11.63
CA LEU A 217 -7.88 17.70 11.03
C LEU A 217 -7.89 17.43 9.51
N PRO A 218 -7.11 18.13 8.65
CA PRO A 218 -7.08 17.84 7.22
C PRO A 218 -6.59 16.41 6.90
N HIS A 219 -5.66 15.87 7.68
CA HIS A 219 -5.17 14.51 7.53
C HIS A 219 -6.30 13.48 7.66
N TYR A 220 -6.97 13.42 8.81
CA TYR A 220 -8.05 12.45 9.04
C TYR A 220 -9.30 12.72 8.19
N LEU A 221 -9.59 13.98 7.88
CA LEU A 221 -10.71 14.32 7.02
C LEU A 221 -10.50 13.78 5.60
N ALA A 222 -9.32 13.96 5.04
CA ALA A 222 -8.98 13.43 3.73
C ALA A 222 -9.01 11.90 3.70
N ALA A 223 -8.51 11.25 4.75
CA ALA A 223 -8.54 9.79 4.92
C ALA A 223 -10.00 9.26 4.92
N VAL A 224 -10.86 9.85 5.73
CA VAL A 224 -12.29 9.47 5.83
C VAL A 224 -12.99 9.69 4.49
N ILE A 225 -12.77 10.83 3.83
CA ILE A 225 -13.34 11.13 2.52
C ILE A 225 -12.88 10.10 1.49
N GLY A 226 -11.59 9.75 1.50
CA GLY A 226 -11.02 8.73 0.61
C GLY A 226 -11.66 7.35 0.80
N ALA A 227 -11.84 6.92 2.05
CA ALA A 227 -12.52 5.66 2.37
C ALA A 227 -13.99 5.67 1.90
N ILE A 228 -14.74 6.74 2.19
CA ILE A 228 -16.13 6.91 1.77
C ILE A 228 -16.25 6.94 0.24
N PHE A 229 -15.32 7.61 -0.44
CA PHE A 229 -15.29 7.68 -1.90
C PHE A 229 -15.17 6.29 -2.53
N VAL A 230 -14.22 5.47 -2.07
CA VAL A 230 -14.01 4.11 -2.61
C VAL A 230 -15.22 3.23 -2.36
N VAL A 231 -15.74 3.21 -1.13
CA VAL A 231 -16.90 2.38 -0.78
C VAL A 231 -18.15 2.86 -1.51
N GLY A 232 -18.42 4.16 -1.51
CA GLY A 232 -19.60 4.74 -2.17
C GLY A 232 -19.57 4.52 -3.69
N PHE A 233 -18.45 4.78 -4.33
CA PHE A 233 -18.30 4.55 -5.77
C PHE A 233 -18.42 3.07 -6.12
N GLY A 234 -17.82 2.19 -5.32
CA GLY A 234 -17.92 0.74 -5.47
C GLY A 234 -19.38 0.27 -5.39
N LEU A 235 -20.13 0.71 -4.38
CA LEU A 235 -21.55 0.36 -4.20
C LEU A 235 -22.41 0.85 -5.37
N ILE A 236 -22.24 2.11 -5.78
CA ILE A 236 -23.00 2.70 -6.90
C ILE A 236 -22.75 1.89 -8.18
N THR A 237 -21.50 1.58 -8.47
CA THR A 237 -21.14 0.86 -9.69
C THR A 237 -21.63 -0.58 -9.66
N LYS A 238 -21.53 -1.26 -8.52
CA LYS A 238 -22.05 -2.62 -8.32
C LYS A 238 -23.58 -2.66 -8.55
N ASN A 239 -24.32 -1.72 -7.94
CA ASN A 239 -25.76 -1.64 -8.09
C ASN A 239 -26.18 -1.36 -9.54
N ARG A 240 -25.47 -0.49 -10.26
CA ARG A 240 -25.75 -0.20 -11.69
C ARG A 240 -25.52 -1.42 -12.56
N ARG A 241 -24.47 -2.21 -12.31
CA ARG A 241 -24.21 -3.46 -13.06
C ARG A 241 -25.30 -4.50 -12.81
N SER A 242 -25.74 -4.66 -11.55
CA SER A 242 -26.84 -5.58 -11.21
C SER A 242 -28.17 -5.16 -11.86
N ALA A 243 -28.49 -3.87 -11.88
CA ALA A 243 -29.71 -3.36 -12.52
C ALA A 243 -29.66 -3.56 -14.04
N ALA A 244 -28.53 -3.37 -14.70
CA ALA A 244 -28.37 -3.60 -16.14
C ALA A 244 -28.52 -5.08 -16.51
N ALA A 245 -28.05 -6.01 -15.67
CA ALA A 245 -28.20 -7.45 -15.89
C ALA A 245 -29.66 -7.93 -15.78
N VAL A 246 -30.48 -7.31 -14.90
CA VAL A 246 -31.89 -7.65 -14.73
C VAL A 246 -32.75 -7.06 -15.85
N GLY A 247 -32.38 -5.94 -16.46
CA GLY A 247 -33.11 -5.28 -17.56
C GLY A 247 -32.87 -5.89 -18.95
N SER A 248 -31.97 -6.88 -19.09
CA SER A 248 -31.64 -7.56 -20.34
C SER A 248 -32.37 -8.90 -20.53
N HIS A 249 -33.29 -9.25 -19.66
CA HIS A 249 -34.23 -10.38 -19.76
C HIS A 249 -35.66 -9.87 -19.94
#